data_a46818b7d624c19f3190f9aa2f84f6d1
#
_entry.id   a46818b7d624c19f3190f9aa2f84f6d1
#
_cell.length_a   1.000
_cell.length_b   1.000
_cell.length_c   1.000
_cell.angle_alpha   90.00
_cell.angle_beta   90.00
_cell.angle_gamma   90.00
#
_symmetry.space_group_name_H-M   'P 1'
#
loop_
_entity.id
_entity.type
_entity.pdbx_description
1 polymer ?
#
loop_
_entity_poly.entity_id
_entity_poly.type
_entity_poly.pdbx_seq_one_letter_code
_entity_poly.pdbx_strand_id
1 'polypeptide(L)'
;MIDRNISNEFQENGVVLLKQVIDLEWIDELKKGIDWNFANPSKYKCVYEEINGKEIFYDDYCNWQRIKEYKNFIFNSNIAKIAGSLMQSNKVNLFHEHVLIKEKESKKRTPWHQDQGYYCVQGRDNVSIWIPLDKIDINSSMEFILGSHLSLIHISEPTRPY
;
A
#
# COMPACT_ATOMS: atom_id res chain seq x y z
N MET A 1 4.71 -10.40 17.51
CA MET A 1 4.74 -9.01 17.98
C MET A 1 5.95 -8.35 17.31
N ILE A 2 5.80 -7.17 16.74
CA ILE A 2 6.93 -6.45 16.11
C ILE A 2 7.91 -6.05 17.22
N ASP A 3 9.22 -6.27 16.96
CA ASP A 3 10.29 -5.88 17.87
C ASP A 3 10.32 -4.34 18.03
N ARG A 4 10.64 -3.87 19.23
CA ARG A 4 10.73 -2.43 19.52
C ARG A 4 11.79 -1.73 18.66
N ASN A 5 12.87 -2.42 18.30
CA ASN A 5 13.90 -1.89 17.42
C ASN A 5 13.35 -1.59 16.02
N ILE A 6 12.51 -2.49 15.50
CA ILE A 6 11.83 -2.31 14.21
C ILE A 6 10.87 -1.11 14.25
N SER A 7 10.14 -0.94 15.35
CA SER A 7 9.26 0.22 15.52
C SER A 7 10.06 1.52 15.58
N ASN A 8 11.20 1.52 16.27
CA ASN A 8 12.10 2.68 16.32
C ASN A 8 12.71 2.98 14.94
N GLU A 9 13.15 1.96 14.21
CA GLU A 9 13.63 2.11 12.83
C GLU A 9 12.57 2.73 11.92
N PHE A 10 11.32 2.29 12.03
CA PHE A 10 10.21 2.90 11.30
C PHE A 10 9.99 4.36 11.65
N GLN A 11 10.05 4.71 12.95
CA GLN A 11 9.88 6.10 13.41
C GLN A 11 11.03 7.01 12.93
N GLU A 12 12.24 6.49 12.83
CA GLU A 12 13.42 7.22 12.36
C GLU A 12 13.45 7.35 10.84
N ASN A 13 13.25 6.25 10.12
CA ASN A 13 13.42 6.17 8.69
C ASN A 13 12.15 6.46 7.88
N GLY A 14 10.96 6.36 8.49
CA GLY A 14 9.66 6.47 7.83
C GLY A 14 9.28 5.25 7.00
N VAL A 15 10.14 4.25 6.96
CA VAL A 15 9.92 2.98 6.25
C VAL A 15 10.67 1.86 6.95
N VAL A 16 10.10 0.65 6.92
CA VAL A 16 10.76 -0.56 7.38
C VAL A 16 10.29 -1.76 6.55
N LEU A 17 11.21 -2.67 6.26
CA LEU A 17 10.89 -3.92 5.55
C LEU A 17 10.63 -5.04 6.54
N LEU A 18 9.42 -5.54 6.55
CA LEU A 18 9.02 -6.70 7.36
C LEU A 18 8.95 -7.95 6.49
N LYS A 19 9.86 -8.91 6.73
CA LYS A 19 9.89 -10.15 5.95
C LYS A 19 9.05 -11.23 6.61
N GLN A 20 8.24 -11.95 5.82
CA GLN A 20 7.50 -13.14 6.25
C GLN A 20 6.57 -12.91 7.44
N VAL A 21 5.98 -11.72 7.54
CA VAL A 21 5.04 -11.38 8.64
C VAL A 21 3.58 -11.63 8.27
N ILE A 22 3.30 -11.94 7.00
CA ILE A 22 1.98 -12.32 6.49
C ILE A 22 2.04 -13.78 6.05
N ASP A 23 1.16 -14.61 6.56
CA ASP A 23 1.06 -16.02 6.20
C ASP A 23 0.61 -16.19 4.75
N LEU A 24 1.10 -17.22 4.06
CA LEU A 24 0.81 -17.47 2.65
C LEU A 24 -0.69 -17.68 2.39
N GLU A 25 -1.42 -18.22 3.35
CA GLU A 25 -2.87 -18.40 3.26
C GLU A 25 -3.60 -17.05 3.05
N TRP A 26 -3.11 -15.98 3.69
CA TRP A 26 -3.63 -14.63 3.49
C TRP A 26 -3.31 -14.07 2.11
N ILE A 27 -2.14 -14.40 1.57
CA ILE A 27 -1.75 -14.02 0.21
C ILE A 27 -2.69 -14.68 -0.80
N ASP A 28 -2.97 -15.98 -0.64
CA ASP A 28 -3.87 -16.71 -1.51
C ASP A 28 -5.33 -16.21 -1.41
N GLU A 29 -5.75 -15.83 -0.22
CA GLU A 29 -7.08 -15.24 -0.01
C GLU A 29 -7.18 -13.84 -0.67
N LEU A 30 -6.18 -12.99 -0.48
CA LEU A 30 -6.14 -11.68 -1.12
C LEU A 30 -6.15 -11.78 -2.65
N LYS A 31 -5.43 -12.74 -3.25
CA LYS A 31 -5.48 -12.99 -4.70
C LYS A 31 -6.89 -13.29 -5.19
N LYS A 32 -7.65 -14.13 -4.49
CA LYS A 32 -9.06 -14.42 -4.83
C LYS A 32 -9.91 -13.13 -4.76
N GLY A 33 -9.68 -12.30 -3.74
CA GLY A 33 -10.35 -11.00 -3.61
C GLY A 33 -10.03 -10.06 -4.77
N ILE A 34 -8.77 -10.04 -5.23
CA ILE A 34 -8.34 -9.24 -6.39
C ILE A 34 -8.99 -9.74 -7.67
N ASP A 35 -8.99 -11.05 -7.93
CA ASP A 35 -9.65 -11.63 -9.11
C ASP A 35 -11.13 -11.24 -9.15
N TRP A 36 -11.81 -11.32 -8.01
CA TRP A 36 -13.20 -10.89 -7.93
C TRP A 36 -13.35 -9.38 -8.13
N ASN A 37 -12.47 -8.57 -7.54
CA ASN A 37 -12.49 -7.11 -7.66
C ASN A 37 -12.43 -6.67 -9.12
N PHE A 38 -11.49 -7.21 -9.88
CA PHE A 38 -11.29 -6.79 -11.27
C PHE A 38 -12.31 -7.41 -12.25
N ALA A 39 -12.96 -8.51 -11.89
CA ALA A 39 -14.16 -8.98 -12.57
C ALA A 39 -15.40 -8.08 -12.26
N ASN A 40 -15.39 -7.37 -11.13
CA ASN A 40 -16.47 -6.53 -10.64
C ASN A 40 -15.91 -5.19 -10.12
N PRO A 41 -15.34 -4.34 -10.97
CA PRO A 41 -14.67 -3.12 -10.56
C PRO A 41 -15.61 -2.14 -9.87
N SER A 42 -15.07 -1.31 -8.99
CA SER A 42 -15.82 -0.23 -8.36
C SER A 42 -15.87 1.01 -9.25
N LYS A 43 -16.62 2.02 -8.79
CA LYS A 43 -16.61 3.35 -9.41
C LYS A 43 -15.27 4.10 -9.25
N TYR A 44 -14.38 3.59 -8.45
CA TYR A 44 -13.07 4.18 -8.16
C TYR A 44 -11.94 3.56 -9.00
N LYS A 45 -12.25 2.52 -9.81
CA LYS A 45 -11.25 1.96 -10.71
C LYS A 45 -10.70 3.03 -11.63
N CYS A 46 -9.38 3.12 -11.72
CA CYS A 46 -8.67 4.01 -12.63
C CYS A 46 -7.68 3.22 -13.49
N VAL A 47 -7.64 3.53 -14.79
CA VAL A 47 -6.68 2.93 -15.73
C VAL A 47 -5.64 4.00 -16.07
N TYR A 48 -4.38 3.70 -15.80
CA TYR A 48 -3.25 4.60 -16.03
C TYR A 48 -2.54 4.34 -17.34
N GLU A 49 -2.56 3.09 -17.82
CA GLU A 49 -1.90 2.69 -19.05
C GLU A 49 -2.65 1.54 -19.72
N GLU A 50 -2.80 1.64 -21.05
CA GLU A 50 -3.44 0.64 -21.88
C GLU A 50 -2.62 0.39 -23.14
N ILE A 51 -2.51 -0.86 -23.57
CA ILE A 51 -1.87 -1.25 -24.82
C ILE A 51 -2.81 -2.15 -25.60
N ASN A 52 -3.15 -1.75 -26.84
CA ASN A 52 -4.02 -2.51 -27.75
C ASN A 52 -5.36 -2.94 -27.10
N GLY A 53 -6.00 -2.09 -26.31
CA GLY A 53 -7.25 -2.37 -25.63
C GLY A 53 -7.11 -3.25 -24.38
N LYS A 54 -5.89 -3.59 -23.97
CA LYS A 54 -5.62 -4.28 -22.70
C LYS A 54 -5.11 -3.29 -21.67
N GLU A 55 -5.81 -3.22 -20.54
CA GLU A 55 -5.35 -2.48 -19.37
C GLU A 55 -4.08 -3.15 -18.80
N ILE A 56 -3.00 -2.39 -18.63
CA ILE A 56 -1.70 -2.92 -18.17
C ILE A 56 -1.19 -2.23 -16.91
N PHE A 57 -1.74 -1.05 -16.56
CA PHE A 57 -1.54 -0.42 -15.28
C PHE A 57 -2.85 0.24 -14.83
N TYR A 58 -3.41 -0.27 -13.77
CA TYR A 58 -4.70 0.16 -13.24
C TYR A 58 -4.80 -0.13 -11.73
N ASP A 59 -5.74 0.52 -11.08
CA ASP A 59 -6.03 0.32 -9.67
C ASP A 59 -7.53 0.31 -9.37
N ASP A 60 -7.85 -0.07 -8.15
CA ASP A 60 -9.16 0.11 -7.54
C ASP A 60 -8.98 0.22 -6.02
N TYR A 61 -9.85 0.94 -5.31
CA TYR A 61 -9.74 1.15 -3.88
C TYR A 61 -11.10 1.30 -3.20
N CYS A 62 -11.11 1.28 -1.85
CA CYS A 62 -12.32 1.37 -1.02
C CYS A 62 -13.32 0.22 -1.25
N ASN A 63 -12.82 -1.00 -1.44
CA ASN A 63 -13.62 -2.18 -1.77
C ASN A 63 -13.80 -3.17 -0.62
N TRP A 64 -13.07 -3.00 0.49
CA TRP A 64 -13.04 -3.96 1.60
C TRP A 64 -14.42 -4.27 2.20
N GLN A 65 -15.37 -3.35 2.12
CA GLN A 65 -16.72 -3.57 2.66
C GLN A 65 -17.53 -4.56 1.81
N ARG A 66 -17.29 -4.61 0.51
CA ARG A 66 -18.02 -5.46 -0.45
C ARG A 66 -17.26 -6.74 -0.82
N ILE A 67 -15.94 -6.81 -0.55
CA ILE A 67 -15.10 -7.96 -0.86
C ILE A 67 -14.76 -8.68 0.44
N LYS A 68 -15.31 -9.88 0.61
CA LYS A 68 -15.18 -10.64 1.87
C LYS A 68 -13.73 -11.01 2.20
N GLU A 69 -12.92 -11.29 1.20
CA GLU A 69 -11.50 -11.63 1.32
C GLU A 69 -10.70 -10.47 1.91
N TYR A 70 -10.94 -9.25 1.44
CA TYR A 70 -10.30 -8.05 1.97
C TYR A 70 -10.75 -7.79 3.42
N LYS A 71 -12.06 -7.88 3.66
CA LYS A 71 -12.61 -7.71 5.00
C LYS A 71 -12.04 -8.74 5.97
N ASN A 72 -11.98 -10.00 5.56
CA ASN A 72 -11.44 -11.09 6.37
C ASN A 72 -9.97 -10.84 6.72
N PHE A 73 -9.14 -10.51 5.73
CA PHE A 73 -7.74 -10.16 5.94
C PHE A 73 -7.57 -9.00 6.92
N ILE A 74 -8.27 -7.89 6.71
CA ILE A 74 -8.16 -6.68 7.52
C ILE A 74 -8.48 -6.95 9.00
N PHE A 75 -9.53 -7.72 9.28
CA PHE A 75 -10.02 -7.89 10.65
C PHE A 75 -9.49 -9.14 11.36
N ASN A 76 -9.06 -10.16 10.63
CA ASN A 76 -8.68 -11.45 11.23
C ASN A 76 -7.20 -11.78 11.07
N SER A 77 -6.44 -11.08 10.22
CA SER A 77 -4.99 -11.22 10.16
C SER A 77 -4.28 -10.43 11.27
N ASN A 78 -2.95 -10.51 11.28
CA ASN A 78 -2.12 -9.74 12.20
C ASN A 78 -1.84 -8.29 11.75
N ILE A 79 -2.40 -7.85 10.61
CA ILE A 79 -2.06 -6.57 9.97
C ILE A 79 -2.32 -5.35 10.89
N ALA A 80 -3.45 -5.34 11.61
CA ALA A 80 -3.78 -4.27 12.55
C ALA A 80 -2.80 -4.22 13.74
N LYS A 81 -2.31 -5.38 14.20
CA LYS A 81 -1.30 -5.45 15.27
C LYS A 81 0.05 -4.93 14.79
N ILE A 82 0.42 -5.23 13.55
CA ILE A 82 1.63 -4.70 12.90
C ILE A 82 1.54 -3.17 12.84
N ALA A 83 0.46 -2.64 12.28
CA ALA A 83 0.22 -1.19 12.18
C ALA A 83 0.28 -0.51 13.56
N GLY A 84 -0.41 -1.05 14.54
CA GLY A 84 -0.41 -0.51 15.92
C GLY A 84 0.98 -0.52 16.56
N SER A 85 1.76 -1.58 16.33
CA SER A 85 3.13 -1.66 16.86
C SER A 85 4.05 -0.61 16.21
N LEU A 86 3.95 -0.39 14.90
CA LEU A 86 4.74 0.61 14.18
C LEU A 86 4.38 2.04 14.60
N MET A 87 3.10 2.33 14.76
CA MET A 87 2.60 3.63 15.24
C MET A 87 2.70 3.81 16.75
N GLN A 88 3.12 2.78 17.50
CA GLN A 88 3.12 2.75 18.98
C GLN A 88 1.74 3.11 19.56
N SER A 89 0.68 2.64 18.92
CA SER A 89 -0.71 2.94 19.27
C SER A 89 -1.49 1.67 19.64
N ASN A 90 -2.31 1.77 20.68
CA ASN A 90 -3.21 0.71 21.10
C ASN A 90 -4.51 0.66 20.31
N LYS A 91 -4.75 1.66 19.45
CA LYS A 91 -5.93 1.76 18.60
C LYS A 91 -5.51 2.02 17.17
N VAL A 92 -6.08 1.24 16.26
CA VAL A 92 -5.86 1.38 14.81
C VAL A 92 -7.21 1.51 14.13
N ASN A 93 -7.35 2.51 13.28
CA ASN A 93 -8.49 2.67 12.41
C ASN A 93 -8.06 2.40 10.96
N LEU A 94 -8.80 1.59 10.25
CA LEU A 94 -8.59 1.44 8.81
C LEU A 94 -9.03 2.73 8.10
N PHE A 95 -8.15 3.25 7.24
CA PHE A 95 -8.50 4.36 6.37
C PHE A 95 -9.12 3.81 5.07
N HIS A 96 -8.36 3.09 4.27
CA HIS A 96 -8.84 2.34 3.09
C HIS A 96 -7.81 1.28 2.67
N GLU A 97 -8.22 0.38 1.80
CA GLU A 97 -7.30 -0.45 1.02
C GLU A 97 -7.22 0.07 -0.42
N HIS A 98 -6.10 -0.22 -1.05
CA HIS A 98 -5.80 0.17 -2.41
C HIS A 98 -5.09 -0.99 -3.12
N VAL A 99 -5.63 -1.44 -4.24
CA VAL A 99 -5.05 -2.51 -5.05
C VAL A 99 -4.52 -1.94 -6.34
N LEU A 100 -3.25 -2.16 -6.63
CA LEU A 100 -2.60 -1.78 -7.88
C LEU A 100 -2.20 -3.02 -8.67
N ILE A 101 -2.51 -3.04 -9.94
CA ILE A 101 -2.05 -4.04 -10.90
C ILE A 101 -1.15 -3.34 -11.92
N LYS A 102 0.06 -3.83 -12.04
CA LYS A 102 1.03 -3.34 -13.01
C LYS A 102 1.66 -4.51 -13.75
N GLU A 103 1.28 -4.68 -14.99
CA GLU A 103 1.80 -5.72 -15.87
C GLU A 103 3.24 -5.43 -16.30
N LYS A 104 3.96 -6.48 -16.72
CA LYS A 104 5.38 -6.38 -17.11
C LYS A 104 5.64 -5.41 -18.26
N GLU A 105 4.66 -5.24 -19.14
CA GLU A 105 4.72 -4.35 -20.30
C GLU A 105 4.65 -2.87 -19.92
N SER A 106 4.14 -2.55 -18.74
CA SER A 106 4.01 -1.16 -18.29
C SER A 106 5.38 -0.54 -18.05
N LYS A 107 5.61 0.60 -18.71
CA LYS A 107 6.82 1.42 -18.55
C LYS A 107 6.55 2.66 -17.68
N LYS A 108 5.30 2.89 -17.32
CA LYS A 108 4.90 4.06 -16.55
C LYS A 108 5.43 3.96 -15.12
N ARG A 109 6.23 4.92 -14.71
CA ARG A 109 6.70 5.02 -13.32
C ARG A 109 5.74 5.88 -12.51
N THR A 110 5.50 5.47 -11.27
CA THR A 110 4.82 6.32 -10.30
C THR A 110 5.79 7.44 -9.90
N PRO A 111 5.39 8.72 -10.00
CA PRO A 111 6.22 9.82 -9.54
C PRO A 111 6.51 9.74 -8.04
N TRP A 112 7.64 10.31 -7.62
CA TRP A 112 7.93 10.49 -6.20
C TRP A 112 6.84 11.31 -5.53
N HIS A 113 6.29 10.83 -4.44
CA HIS A 113 5.21 11.49 -3.71
C HIS A 113 5.24 11.09 -2.22
N GLN A 114 4.47 11.80 -1.43
CA GLN A 114 4.09 11.39 -0.08
C GLN A 114 2.58 11.14 -0.06
N ASP A 115 2.16 10.01 0.47
CA ASP A 115 0.74 9.64 0.57
C ASP A 115 -0.07 10.64 1.37
N GLN A 116 0.53 11.23 2.41
CA GLN A 116 -0.13 12.20 3.30
C GLN A 116 -0.75 13.38 2.53
N GLY A 117 -0.17 13.80 1.41
CA GLY A 117 -0.72 14.88 0.58
C GLY A 117 -2.08 14.57 -0.05
N TYR A 118 -2.45 13.30 -0.13
CA TYR A 118 -3.72 12.82 -0.70
C TYR A 118 -4.76 12.44 0.36
N TYR A 119 -4.37 12.38 1.62
CA TYR A 119 -5.25 11.95 2.70
C TYR A 119 -5.98 13.11 3.36
N CYS A 120 -7.25 12.90 3.68
CA CYS A 120 -8.08 13.87 4.40
C CYS A 120 -7.89 13.80 5.92
N VAL A 121 -6.81 13.21 6.39
CA VAL A 121 -6.47 13.07 7.80
C VAL A 121 -5.18 13.82 8.10
N GLN A 122 -5.09 14.39 9.29
CA GLN A 122 -3.88 15.04 9.79
C GLN A 122 -3.35 14.26 10.99
N GLY A 123 -2.02 14.16 11.11
CA GLY A 123 -1.37 13.52 12.24
C GLY A 123 -0.12 12.75 11.80
N ARG A 124 0.66 12.31 12.81
CA ARG A 124 1.88 11.52 12.60
C ARG A 124 1.61 10.02 12.62
N ASP A 125 0.55 9.58 13.30
CA ASP A 125 0.23 8.17 13.50
C ASP A 125 -0.58 7.67 12.29
N ASN A 126 0.08 7.64 11.15
CA ASN A 126 -0.43 7.12 9.90
C ASN A 126 0.60 6.18 9.27
N VAL A 127 0.15 5.02 8.82
CA VAL A 127 1.02 4.02 8.19
C VAL A 127 0.32 3.40 6.98
N SER A 128 1.01 3.36 5.86
CA SER A 128 0.63 2.57 4.69
C SER A 128 1.41 1.26 4.72
N ILE A 129 0.74 0.14 4.49
CA ILE A 129 1.38 -1.18 4.44
C ILE A 129 1.27 -1.70 3.01
N TRP A 130 2.41 -1.81 2.34
CA TRP A 130 2.48 -2.38 1.01
C TRP A 130 2.75 -3.89 1.08
N ILE A 131 1.89 -4.68 0.47
CA ILE A 131 1.95 -6.14 0.48
C ILE A 131 2.05 -6.62 -0.96
N PRO A 132 3.23 -7.04 -1.44
CA PRO A 132 3.35 -7.67 -2.75
C PRO A 132 2.71 -9.06 -2.70
N LEU A 133 1.80 -9.35 -3.63
CA LEU A 133 1.15 -10.66 -3.74
C LEU A 133 1.88 -11.58 -4.73
N ASP A 134 2.79 -11.02 -5.53
CA ASP A 134 3.66 -11.73 -6.45
C ASP A 134 5.12 -11.45 -6.14
N LYS A 135 6.00 -12.26 -6.74
CA LYS A 135 7.45 -12.02 -6.64
C LYS A 135 7.80 -10.74 -7.39
N ILE A 136 8.36 -9.77 -6.67
CA ILE A 136 8.80 -8.50 -7.22
C ILE A 136 10.30 -8.54 -7.47
N ASP A 137 10.73 -8.20 -8.68
CA ASP A 137 12.14 -7.98 -9.00
C ASP A 137 12.64 -6.69 -8.34
N ILE A 138 13.93 -6.65 -7.97
CA ILE A 138 14.54 -5.49 -7.31
C ILE A 138 14.41 -4.21 -8.14
N ASN A 139 14.46 -4.32 -9.48
CA ASN A 139 14.34 -3.18 -10.39
C ASN A 139 12.89 -2.68 -10.53
N SER A 140 11.92 -3.44 -10.04
CA SER A 140 10.48 -3.11 -10.05
C SER A 140 9.92 -2.87 -8.65
N SER A 141 10.77 -2.96 -7.62
CA SER A 141 10.37 -2.71 -6.25
C SER A 141 10.15 -1.23 -5.98
N MET A 142 9.45 -0.94 -4.88
CA MET A 142 9.29 0.43 -4.41
C MET A 142 10.63 0.98 -3.90
N GLU A 143 10.86 2.25 -4.16
CA GLU A 143 12.02 3.00 -3.69
C GLU A 143 11.55 4.04 -2.66
N PHE A 144 12.34 4.25 -1.61
CA PHE A 144 12.02 5.17 -0.52
C PHE A 144 13.20 6.11 -0.21
N ILE A 145 12.90 7.34 0.14
CA ILE A 145 13.88 8.29 0.68
C ILE A 145 13.76 8.26 2.21
N LEU A 146 14.76 7.72 2.88
CA LEU A 146 14.77 7.59 4.33
C LEU A 146 14.63 8.96 5.00
N GLY A 147 13.80 9.04 6.04
CA GLY A 147 13.54 10.26 6.79
C GLY A 147 12.64 11.28 6.08
N SER A 148 12.21 11.04 4.85
CA SER A 148 11.38 11.99 4.09
C SER A 148 10.01 12.27 4.71
N HIS A 149 9.51 11.40 5.57
CA HIS A 149 8.26 11.57 6.32
C HIS A 149 8.32 12.69 7.37
N LEU A 150 9.52 13.10 7.78
CA LEU A 150 9.72 14.13 8.82
C LEU A 150 9.58 15.55 8.29
N SER A 151 9.69 15.76 6.97
CA SER A 151 9.63 17.10 6.39
C SER A 151 9.24 17.08 4.92
N LEU A 152 8.25 17.90 4.56
CA LEU A 152 7.83 18.11 3.17
C LEU A 152 8.86 18.93 2.37
N ILE A 153 9.72 19.72 3.02
CA ILE A 153 10.70 20.59 2.36
C ILE A 153 11.99 19.88 1.93
N HIS A 154 12.20 18.65 2.37
CA HIS A 154 13.36 17.84 1.95
C HIS A 154 13.08 16.95 0.76
N ILE A 155 11.84 16.91 0.26
CA ILE A 155 11.51 16.31 -1.02
C ILE A 155 11.62 17.42 -2.04
N SER A 156 12.63 17.35 -2.92
CA SER A 156 12.64 18.16 -4.13
C SER A 156 11.32 17.93 -4.83
N GLU A 157 10.45 18.92 -4.87
CA GLU A 157 9.14 18.81 -5.52
C GLU A 157 9.33 18.26 -6.94
N PRO A 158 8.77 17.10 -7.27
CA PRO A 158 8.41 16.89 -8.65
C PRO A 158 7.32 17.94 -8.92
N THR A 159 7.62 18.89 -9.79
CA THR A 159 6.69 19.89 -10.29
C THR A 159 5.32 19.25 -10.46
N ARG A 160 4.32 19.70 -9.69
CA ARG A 160 2.92 19.32 -9.89
C ARG A 160 2.59 19.65 -11.34
N PRO A 161 2.15 18.71 -12.18
CA PRO A 161 1.43 19.11 -13.38
C PRO A 161 0.09 19.71 -12.90
N TYR A 162 -0.11 20.95 -13.20
CA TYR A 162 -1.39 21.63 -13.07
C TYR A 162 -2.40 21.00 -14.03
#